data_3ec5676229a85298c067f7fbd3ae5187
#
_entry.id   3ec5676229a85298c067f7fbd3ae5187
#
_cell.length_a   1.000
_cell.length_b   1.000
_cell.length_c   1.000
_cell.angle_alpha   90.00
_cell.angle_beta   90.00
_cell.angle_gamma   90.00
#
_symmetry.space_group_name_H-M   'P 1'
#
loop_
_entity.id
_entity.type
_entity.pdbx_description
1 polymer ?
#
loop_
_entity_poly.entity_id
_entity_poly.type
_entity_poly.pdbx_seq_one_letter_code
_entity_poly.pdbx_strand_id
1 'polypeptide(L)'
;MTERARSVISRLARRAARVAAPILAAALAASVILGCGGGGSALGLEQPPASLDPASPRLSAEGIAYDTAELGAPANEPFVIVFENRETVSHNVSIYADDERNDRRFEGVLFGGPATRWYPVPPLAPGTYRFVCDLHPTMAGTLVAE
;
A
#
# COMPACT_ATOMS: atom_id res chain seq x y z
N MET A 1 22.62 -61.51 -59.31
CA MET A 1 21.61 -61.71 -60.33
C MET A 1 20.45 -60.82 -59.99
N THR A 2 20.49 -59.71 -60.66
CA THR A 2 19.45 -59.22 -61.61
C THR A 2 18.15 -58.87 -60.89
N GLU A 3 17.88 -57.67 -60.84
CA GLU A 3 17.38 -56.70 -61.80
C GLU A 3 15.91 -56.36 -61.53
N ARG A 4 15.72 -55.18 -61.49
CA ARG A 4 14.83 -54.24 -62.16
C ARG A 4 13.64 -53.82 -61.33
N ALA A 5 13.66 -52.66 -60.95
CA ALA A 5 13.40 -51.40 -61.65
C ALA A 5 11.94 -51.21 -62.09
N ARG A 6 11.53 -50.03 -61.85
CA ARG A 6 10.43 -49.26 -62.49
C ARG A 6 9.17 -49.19 -61.65
N SER A 7 9.02 -48.02 -61.09
CA SER A 7 8.43 -46.85 -61.73
C SER A 7 6.93 -46.93 -61.81
N VAL A 8 6.26 -46.01 -61.33
CA VAL A 8 5.47 -45.02 -62.07
C VAL A 8 4.46 -44.38 -61.14
N ILE A 9 4.70 -43.16 -60.79
CA ILE A 9 3.86 -42.01 -61.12
C ILE A 9 2.43 -42.00 -60.59
N SER A 10 2.29 -40.93 -59.84
CA SER A 10 1.18 -39.98 -59.82
C SER A 10 -0.16 -40.44 -59.27
N ARG A 11 -0.59 -39.75 -58.30
CA ARG A 11 -1.66 -38.73 -58.50
C ARG A 11 -1.89 -37.98 -57.22
N LEU A 12 -1.67 -36.72 -57.38
CA LEU A 12 -2.32 -35.64 -56.65
C LEU A 12 -3.59 -36.07 -55.91
N ALA A 13 -3.58 -35.90 -54.62
CA ALA A 13 -4.75 -35.57 -53.86
C ALA A 13 -4.41 -34.41 -52.94
N ARG A 14 -4.76 -33.25 -53.40
CA ARG A 14 -4.77 -32.05 -52.60
C ARG A 14 -5.75 -32.24 -51.46
N ARG A 15 -5.25 -32.43 -50.25
CA ARG A 15 -6.06 -32.26 -49.07
C ARG A 15 -5.57 -31.01 -48.35
N ALA A 16 -6.44 -30.02 -48.37
CA ALA A 16 -6.31 -28.78 -47.66
C ALA A 16 -5.90 -29.02 -46.22
N ALA A 17 -4.68 -28.63 -45.87
CA ALA A 17 -4.25 -28.51 -44.47
C ALA A 17 -5.02 -27.31 -43.89
N ARG A 18 -5.97 -27.61 -43.02
CA ARG A 18 -6.56 -26.60 -42.15
C ARG A 18 -5.48 -26.15 -41.20
N VAL A 19 -4.99 -24.93 -41.42
CA VAL A 19 -4.11 -24.25 -40.49
C VAL A 19 -4.95 -23.90 -39.27
N ALA A 20 -4.82 -24.68 -38.22
CA ALA A 20 -5.32 -24.31 -36.93
C ALA A 20 -4.34 -23.27 -36.35
N ALA A 21 -4.75 -22.02 -36.32
CA ALA A 21 -4.01 -20.97 -35.63
C ALA A 21 -4.02 -21.27 -34.11
N PRO A 22 -2.86 -21.27 -33.44
CA PRO A 22 -2.85 -21.30 -32.00
C PRO A 22 -3.35 -19.95 -31.49
N ILE A 23 -4.42 -19.99 -30.71
CA ILE A 23 -4.88 -18.88 -29.90
C ILE A 23 -3.79 -18.65 -28.84
N LEU A 24 -3.00 -17.60 -29.03
CA LEU A 24 -2.06 -17.12 -28.01
C LEU A 24 -2.91 -16.53 -26.89
N ALA A 25 -3.14 -17.30 -25.84
CA ALA A 25 -3.65 -16.78 -24.59
C ALA A 25 -2.56 -15.89 -23.98
N ALA A 26 -2.71 -14.58 -24.15
CA ALA A 26 -1.88 -13.62 -23.42
C ALA A 26 -2.26 -13.69 -21.95
N ALA A 27 -1.47 -14.45 -21.18
CA ALA A 27 -1.51 -14.38 -19.73
C ALA A 27 -0.97 -13.00 -19.33
N LEU A 28 -1.87 -12.10 -18.91
CA LEU A 28 -1.49 -10.89 -18.20
C LEU A 28 -0.89 -11.34 -16.86
N ALA A 29 0.43 -11.44 -16.81
CA ALA A 29 1.15 -11.53 -15.56
C ALA A 29 1.03 -10.16 -14.88
N ALA A 30 0.16 -10.05 -13.89
CA ALA A 30 0.16 -8.93 -12.96
C ALA A 30 1.48 -8.99 -12.18
N SER A 31 2.47 -8.23 -12.64
CA SER A 31 3.71 -8.03 -11.92
C SER A 31 3.41 -7.21 -10.68
N VAL A 32 3.28 -7.88 -9.54
CA VAL A 32 3.34 -7.23 -8.22
C VAL A 32 4.77 -6.76 -8.05
N ILE A 33 5.01 -5.49 -8.30
CA ILE A 33 6.28 -4.84 -8.00
C ILE A 33 6.32 -4.64 -6.49
N LEU A 34 6.97 -5.57 -5.77
CA LEU A 34 7.43 -5.30 -4.41
C LEU A 34 8.57 -4.28 -4.51
N GLY A 35 8.21 -3.00 -4.51
CA GLY A 35 9.16 -1.90 -4.42
C GLY A 35 9.69 -1.79 -3.01
N CYS A 36 10.82 -2.40 -2.70
CA CYS A 36 11.70 -1.96 -1.62
C CYS A 36 12.43 -0.72 -2.10
N GLY A 37 11.95 0.46 -1.74
CA GLY A 37 12.61 1.73 -2.00
C GLY A 37 12.26 2.69 -0.87
N GLY A 38 13.22 2.93 0.03
CA GLY A 38 13.09 3.89 1.12
C GLY A 38 13.06 5.33 0.60
N GLY A 39 11.88 5.79 0.30
CA GLY A 39 11.51 7.18 0.08
C GLY A 39 10.04 7.23 0.44
N GLY A 40 9.75 7.57 1.71
CA GLY A 40 8.40 7.46 2.23
C GLY A 40 7.46 8.41 1.53
N SER A 41 6.66 7.89 0.61
CA SER A 41 5.47 8.61 0.14
C SER A 41 4.48 8.68 1.29
N ALA A 42 3.90 9.88 1.49
CA ALA A 42 2.84 10.06 2.48
C ALA A 42 1.66 9.12 2.19
N LEU A 43 1.16 8.46 3.21
CA LEU A 43 0.15 7.42 3.09
C LEU A 43 -1.18 7.84 3.72
N GLY A 44 -2.28 7.48 3.07
CA GLY A 44 -3.62 7.68 3.60
C GLY A 44 -4.66 7.16 2.64
N LEU A 45 -5.54 6.30 3.14
CA LEU A 45 -6.67 5.77 2.38
C LEU A 45 -7.87 6.70 2.54
N GLU A 46 -8.64 6.88 1.48
CA GLU A 46 -9.89 7.66 1.50
C GLU A 46 -11.10 6.84 1.95
N GLN A 47 -10.96 5.54 1.98
CA GLN A 47 -11.98 4.61 2.44
C GLN A 47 -11.40 3.67 3.50
N PRO A 48 -12.22 3.18 4.42
CA PRO A 48 -11.76 2.22 5.42
C PRO A 48 -11.26 0.95 4.73
N PRO A 49 -10.18 0.33 5.24
CA PRO A 49 -9.78 -0.99 4.78
C PRO A 49 -10.88 -2.01 5.04
N ALA A 50 -10.95 -3.06 4.21
CA ALA A 50 -11.99 -4.09 4.29
C ALA A 50 -12.05 -4.80 5.67
N SER A 51 -10.93 -4.83 6.39
CA SER A 51 -10.81 -5.38 7.74
C SER A 51 -10.15 -4.36 8.66
N LEU A 52 -10.92 -3.39 9.15
CA LEU A 52 -10.44 -2.46 10.17
C LEU A 52 -10.63 -3.09 11.55
N ASP A 53 -9.53 -3.17 12.31
CA ASP A 53 -9.61 -3.61 13.71
C ASP A 53 -10.44 -2.60 14.51
N PRO A 54 -11.46 -3.03 15.28
CA PRO A 54 -12.21 -2.15 16.18
C PRO A 54 -11.33 -1.44 17.22
N ALA A 55 -10.19 -2.03 17.60
CA ALA A 55 -9.21 -1.45 18.51
C ALA A 55 -8.22 -0.48 17.83
N SER A 56 -8.36 -0.24 16.52
CA SER A 56 -7.50 0.71 15.80
C SER A 56 -7.42 2.06 16.50
N PRO A 57 -6.23 2.62 16.70
CA PRO A 57 -6.06 3.96 17.28
C PRO A 57 -6.87 5.01 16.53
N ARG A 58 -7.54 5.88 17.29
CA ARG A 58 -8.34 6.98 16.73
C ARG A 58 -7.80 8.31 17.20
N LEU A 59 -7.74 9.26 16.28
CA LEU A 59 -7.25 10.60 16.52
C LEU A 59 -8.08 11.59 15.73
N SER A 60 -8.39 12.73 16.29
CA SER A 60 -9.02 13.82 15.55
C SER A 60 -8.26 15.13 15.69
N ALA A 61 -8.44 16.03 14.72
CA ALA A 61 -7.88 17.37 14.69
C ALA A 61 -8.99 18.42 14.56
N GLU A 62 -8.95 19.42 15.44
CA GLU A 62 -9.81 20.59 15.42
C GLU A 62 -9.15 21.73 16.19
N GLY A 63 -9.25 22.98 15.65
CA GLY A 63 -8.65 24.14 16.27
C GLY A 63 -7.12 24.08 16.36
N ILE A 64 -6.46 23.48 15.36
CA ILE A 64 -5.00 23.26 15.32
C ILE A 64 -4.51 22.47 16.55
N ALA A 65 -5.28 21.50 16.98
CA ALA A 65 -4.95 20.60 18.09
C ALA A 65 -5.45 19.18 17.82
N TYR A 66 -4.74 18.19 18.36
CA TYR A 66 -5.24 16.83 18.47
C TYR A 66 -6.14 16.70 19.69
N ASP A 67 -7.15 15.82 19.61
CA ASP A 67 -8.07 15.51 20.71
C ASP A 67 -7.45 14.69 21.84
N THR A 68 -6.31 14.04 21.57
CA THR A 68 -5.53 13.31 22.58
C THR A 68 -4.04 13.52 22.41
N ALA A 69 -3.30 13.45 23.51
CA ALA A 69 -1.84 13.48 23.52
C ALA A 69 -1.22 12.07 23.60
N GLU A 70 -2.03 11.02 23.69
CA GLU A 70 -1.54 9.64 23.84
C GLU A 70 -2.32 8.68 22.94
N LEU A 71 -1.60 7.78 22.26
CA LEU A 71 -2.12 6.69 21.47
C LEU A 71 -1.45 5.38 21.87
N GLY A 72 -2.22 4.28 21.94
CA GLY A 72 -1.71 2.92 22.03
C GLY A 72 -1.76 2.25 20.67
N ALA A 73 -0.79 1.39 20.37
CA ALA A 73 -0.76 0.59 19.16
C ALA A 73 -0.10 -0.78 19.40
N PRO A 74 -0.44 -1.82 18.62
CA PRO A 74 0.23 -3.11 18.73
C PRO A 74 1.70 -2.99 18.26
N ALA A 75 2.62 -3.63 18.99
CA ALA A 75 4.01 -3.71 18.58
C ALA A 75 4.24 -4.88 17.61
N ASN A 76 5.21 -4.72 16.70
CA ASN A 76 5.64 -5.71 15.71
C ASN A 76 4.55 -6.16 14.71
N GLU A 77 3.41 -5.49 14.70
CA GLU A 77 2.30 -5.75 13.77
C GLU A 77 1.92 -4.46 13.03
N PRO A 78 1.46 -4.55 11.77
CA PRO A 78 0.91 -3.39 11.07
C PRO A 78 -0.44 -3.01 11.71
N PHE A 79 -0.70 -1.72 11.80
CA PHE A 79 -1.96 -1.21 12.32
C PHE A 79 -2.47 -0.01 11.50
N VAL A 80 -3.69 0.41 11.76
CA VAL A 80 -4.30 1.55 11.08
C VAL A 80 -4.64 2.63 12.09
N ILE A 81 -4.18 3.86 11.87
CA ILE A 81 -4.69 5.02 12.60
C ILE A 81 -5.89 5.56 11.83
N VAL A 82 -7.04 5.69 12.50
CA VAL A 82 -8.22 6.39 11.97
C VAL A 82 -8.08 7.85 12.34
N PHE A 83 -7.76 8.69 11.35
CA PHE A 83 -7.55 10.11 11.56
C PHE A 83 -8.70 10.93 10.95
N GLU A 84 -9.41 11.67 11.79
CA GLU A 84 -10.49 12.59 11.43
C GLU A 84 -10.00 14.04 11.50
N ASN A 85 -9.94 14.71 10.36
CA ASN A 85 -9.75 16.16 10.34
C ASN A 85 -11.13 16.83 10.31
N ARG A 86 -11.47 17.57 11.37
CA ARG A 86 -12.78 18.23 11.55
C ARG A 86 -12.82 19.66 11.04
N GLU A 87 -11.69 20.18 10.53
CA GLU A 87 -11.58 21.56 10.04
C GLU A 87 -10.99 21.62 8.63
N THR A 88 -11.11 22.78 7.98
CA THR A 88 -10.62 22.98 6.61
C THR A 88 -9.11 23.11 6.51
N VAL A 89 -8.44 23.42 7.63
CA VAL A 89 -6.98 23.47 7.71
C VAL A 89 -6.41 22.06 7.48
N SER A 90 -5.32 21.99 6.72
CA SER A 90 -4.69 20.70 6.43
C SER A 90 -3.89 20.18 7.60
N HIS A 91 -4.13 18.93 7.95
CA HIS A 91 -3.41 18.20 9.00
C HIS A 91 -3.02 16.80 8.51
N ASN A 92 -2.04 16.22 9.18
CA ASN A 92 -1.67 14.80 9.04
C ASN A 92 -1.22 14.24 10.39
N VAL A 93 -0.80 12.97 10.37
CA VAL A 93 -0.09 12.32 11.48
C VAL A 93 1.18 11.72 10.91
N SER A 94 2.33 12.14 11.39
CA SER A 94 3.62 11.53 11.13
C SER A 94 4.20 10.97 12.43
N ILE A 95 4.89 9.83 12.36
CA ILE A 95 5.44 9.13 13.53
C ILE A 95 6.95 9.12 13.43
N TYR A 96 7.61 9.49 14.54
CA TYR A 96 9.06 9.56 14.67
C TYR A 96 9.53 8.75 15.89
N ALA A 97 10.71 8.14 15.76
CA ALA A 97 11.33 7.42 16.88
C ALA A 97 12.10 8.34 17.84
N ASP A 98 12.25 9.61 17.48
CA ASP A 98 12.95 10.62 18.27
C ASP A 98 12.16 11.94 18.34
N ASP A 99 12.47 12.77 19.32
CA ASP A 99 11.82 14.08 19.52
C ASP A 99 12.30 15.13 18.51
N GLU A 100 13.51 14.97 17.96
CA GLU A 100 14.11 15.86 16.97
C GLU A 100 13.56 15.64 15.56
N ARG A 101 12.75 14.60 15.34
CA ARG A 101 12.13 14.21 14.07
C ARG A 101 13.13 13.86 12.96
N ASN A 102 14.26 13.25 13.33
CA ASN A 102 15.26 12.76 12.41
C ASN A 102 14.97 11.34 11.92
N ASP A 103 14.32 10.52 12.75
CA ASP A 103 14.00 9.12 12.46
C ASP A 103 12.50 8.93 12.25
N ARG A 104 12.04 9.23 11.02
CA ARG A 104 10.63 9.10 10.64
C ARG A 104 10.28 7.65 10.34
N ARG A 105 9.28 7.11 11.03
CA ARG A 105 8.74 5.78 10.87
C ARG A 105 7.52 5.71 9.98
N PHE A 106 6.74 6.79 9.97
CA PHE A 106 5.53 6.88 9.15
C PHE A 106 5.24 8.34 8.79
N GLU A 107 4.67 8.56 7.60
CA GLU A 107 4.18 9.85 7.15
C GLU A 107 2.77 9.70 6.60
N GLY A 108 1.79 10.30 7.26
CA GLY A 108 0.43 10.40 6.78
C GLY A 108 0.27 11.51 5.75
N VAL A 109 -0.60 11.29 4.75
CA VAL A 109 -0.92 12.32 3.76
C VAL A 109 -1.59 13.53 4.43
N LEU A 110 -1.15 14.73 4.03
CA LEU A 110 -1.80 15.98 4.43
C LEU A 110 -3.14 16.14 3.71
N PHE A 111 -4.20 16.49 4.46
CA PHE A 111 -5.49 16.79 3.85
C PHE A 111 -6.30 17.79 4.69
N GLY A 112 -7.11 18.62 4.01
CA GLY A 112 -8.13 19.46 4.63
C GLY A 112 -9.40 18.65 4.88
N GLY A 113 -10.13 18.99 5.94
CA GLY A 113 -11.41 18.37 6.29
C GLY A 113 -12.61 19.29 6.01
N PRO A 114 -13.79 18.94 6.55
CA PRO A 114 -14.05 17.72 7.33
C PRO A 114 -13.91 16.44 6.52
N ALA A 115 -13.02 15.55 6.93
CA ALA A 115 -12.82 14.25 6.27
C ALA A 115 -12.07 13.27 7.20
N THR A 116 -12.16 11.99 6.87
CA THR A 116 -11.41 10.94 7.56
C THR A 116 -10.43 10.29 6.61
N ARG A 117 -9.25 9.93 7.11
CA ARG A 117 -8.26 9.10 6.45
C ARG A 117 -7.87 7.92 7.33
N TRP A 118 -7.57 6.83 6.69
CA TRP A 118 -7.07 5.61 7.33
C TRP A 118 -5.59 5.48 6.99
N TYR A 119 -4.74 5.58 7.98
CA TYR A 119 -3.28 5.57 7.83
C TYR A 119 -2.72 4.17 8.13
N PRO A 120 -2.33 3.40 7.10
CA PRO A 120 -1.72 2.09 7.28
C PRO A 120 -0.27 2.24 7.77
N VAL A 121 -0.07 2.12 9.06
CA VAL A 121 1.25 2.21 9.70
C VAL A 121 1.94 0.85 9.64
N PRO A 122 3.20 0.80 9.20
CA PRO A 122 3.99 -0.44 9.22
C PRO A 122 4.27 -0.89 10.66
N PRO A 123 4.70 -2.15 10.87
CA PRO A 123 5.08 -2.63 12.19
C PRO A 123 6.11 -1.71 12.86
N LEU A 124 5.84 -1.36 14.10
CA LEU A 124 6.76 -0.63 14.97
C LEU A 124 7.32 -1.59 16.03
N ALA A 125 8.60 -1.45 16.38
CA ALA A 125 9.15 -2.19 17.52
C ALA A 125 8.48 -1.74 18.83
N PRO A 126 8.46 -2.57 19.88
CA PRO A 126 8.01 -2.12 21.20
C PRO A 126 8.76 -0.86 21.63
N GLY A 127 8.03 0.16 22.08
CA GLY A 127 8.65 1.41 22.49
C GLY A 127 7.72 2.61 22.42
N THR A 128 8.30 3.76 22.70
CA THR A 128 7.62 5.06 22.69
C THR A 128 8.06 5.86 21.46
N TYR A 129 7.08 6.43 20.78
CA TYR A 129 7.25 7.20 19.57
C TYR A 129 6.57 8.56 19.73
N ARG A 130 7.04 9.54 18.98
CA ARG A 130 6.39 10.84 18.89
C ARG A 130 5.48 10.88 17.65
N PHE A 131 4.22 11.29 17.79
CA PHE A 131 3.41 11.66 16.65
C PHE A 131 3.20 13.17 16.59
N VAL A 132 3.19 13.72 15.36
CA VAL A 132 3.08 15.17 15.12
C VAL A 132 2.30 15.46 13.84
N CYS A 133 1.77 16.69 13.73
CA CYS A 133 1.39 17.26 12.44
C CYS A 133 2.60 17.95 11.82
N ASP A 134 2.93 17.64 10.56
CA ASP A 134 4.12 18.19 9.91
C ASP A 134 4.01 19.69 9.65
N LEU A 135 2.77 20.22 9.46
CA LEU A 135 2.52 21.66 9.29
C LEU A 135 2.44 22.43 10.62
N HIS A 136 2.05 21.76 11.70
CA HIS A 136 1.78 22.41 12.98
C HIS A 136 2.56 21.70 14.09
N PRO A 137 3.83 22.05 14.30
CA PRO A 137 4.72 21.32 15.23
C PRO A 137 4.27 21.28 16.69
N THR A 138 3.35 22.17 17.09
CA THR A 138 2.72 22.17 18.42
C THR A 138 1.65 21.08 18.57
N MET A 139 1.11 20.57 17.45
CA MET A 139 0.21 19.42 17.45
C MET A 139 1.05 18.14 17.53
N ALA A 140 1.23 17.63 18.72
CA ALA A 140 2.07 16.49 18.98
C ALA A 140 1.55 15.66 20.15
N GLY A 141 1.96 14.39 20.18
CA GLY A 141 1.67 13.45 21.25
C GLY A 141 2.62 12.26 21.25
N THR A 142 2.33 11.32 22.10
CA THR A 142 3.10 10.09 22.32
C THR A 142 2.31 8.87 21.85
N LEU A 143 2.93 8.00 21.07
CA LEU A 143 2.40 6.69 20.69
C LEU A 143 3.23 5.61 21.42
N VAL A 144 2.55 4.75 22.15
CA VAL A 144 3.14 3.59 22.83
C VAL A 144 2.81 2.34 22.01
N ALA A 145 3.84 1.67 21.50
CA ALA A 145 3.75 0.37 20.84
C ALA A 145 4.09 -0.74 21.85
N GLU A 146 3.12 -1.62 22.16
CA GLU A 146 3.25 -2.71 23.13
C GLU A 146 2.55 -4.02 22.72
#